data_d1beb59a4a0f7fc35ed439515a8144a4
#
_entry.id   d1beb59a4a0f7fc35ed439515a8144a4
#
_cell.length_a   1.000
_cell.length_b   1.000
_cell.length_c   1.000
_cell.angle_alpha   90.00
_cell.angle_beta   90.00
_cell.angle_gamma   90.00
#
_symmetry.space_group_name_H-M   'P 1'
#
loop_
_entity.id
_entity.type
_entity.pdbx_description
1 polymer ?
#
loop_
_entity_poly.entity_id
_entity_poly.type
_entity_poly.pdbx_seq_one_letter_code
_entity_poly.pdbx_strand_id
1 'polypeptide(L)'
;MEKELKKILSILIAMMLSVSLMACVKAADSQTQTKEEDNLLSGKHHVTITVQDYGDINVELDADVAPITVTNFINLANDGFYDGLTFHRIIKGFMIQGGDPLGNGTGGSDNKIKGEFSNNGIENNLSHTRGAISMARSSNNDSASSQFFIVHKDSTYLDGNYACFGYVTDGMDIVDKICANVKATDDNGTVAKNNQPVITKIAVID
;
A
#
# COMPACT_ATOMS: atom_id res chain seq x y z
N MET A 1 -6.33 58.51 26.53
CA MET A 1 -7.27 57.40 26.83
C MET A 1 -7.88 56.77 25.58
N GLU A 2 -8.50 57.50 24.70
CA GLU A 2 -9.20 56.96 23.53
C GLU A 2 -8.27 56.23 22.51
N LYS A 3 -7.04 56.67 22.33
CA LYS A 3 -6.06 56.00 21.43
C LYS A 3 -5.57 54.64 21.97
N GLU A 4 -5.41 54.51 23.26
CA GLU A 4 -5.01 53.23 23.89
C GLU A 4 -6.16 52.23 23.91
N LEU A 5 -7.39 52.69 24.09
CA LEU A 5 -8.56 51.87 24.00
C LEU A 5 -8.79 51.28 22.61
N LYS A 6 -8.53 52.06 21.56
CA LYS A 6 -8.60 51.58 20.15
C LYS A 6 -7.51 50.58 19.81
N LYS A 7 -6.30 50.69 20.37
CA LYS A 7 -5.25 49.69 20.22
C LYS A 7 -5.58 48.39 20.90
N ILE A 8 -6.10 48.40 22.11
CA ILE A 8 -6.50 47.21 22.86
C ILE A 8 -7.65 46.51 22.13
N LEU A 9 -8.63 47.21 21.62
CA LEU A 9 -9.74 46.69 20.87
C LEU A 9 -9.29 46.04 19.54
N SER A 10 -8.31 46.62 18.83
CA SER A 10 -7.73 46.08 17.61
C SER A 10 -6.97 44.75 17.87
N ILE A 11 -6.24 44.66 18.98
CA ILE A 11 -5.51 43.44 19.37
C ILE A 11 -6.48 42.30 19.75
N LEU A 12 -7.57 42.63 20.46
CA LEU A 12 -8.61 41.65 20.81
C LEU A 12 -9.35 41.12 19.58
N ILE A 13 -9.64 41.94 18.58
CA ILE A 13 -10.27 41.55 17.33
C ILE A 13 -9.34 40.61 16.51
N ALA A 14 -8.03 40.96 16.44
CA ALA A 14 -7.04 40.11 15.78
C ALA A 14 -6.86 38.74 16.44
N MET A 15 -6.95 38.71 17.78
CA MET A 15 -6.86 37.45 18.54
C MET A 15 -8.10 36.57 18.39
N MET A 16 -9.31 37.15 18.28
CA MET A 16 -10.53 36.38 17.98
C MET A 16 -10.56 35.82 16.55
N LEU A 17 -10.04 36.54 15.56
CA LEU A 17 -9.93 36.03 14.18
C LEU A 17 -8.96 34.81 14.08
N SER A 18 -7.85 34.83 14.82
CA SER A 18 -6.88 33.73 14.80
C SER A 18 -7.43 32.45 15.43
N VAL A 19 -8.24 32.55 16.46
CA VAL A 19 -8.89 31.40 17.12
C VAL A 19 -9.98 30.80 16.20
N SER A 20 -10.71 31.61 15.44
CA SER A 20 -11.74 31.15 14.50
C SER A 20 -11.15 30.41 13.30
N LEU A 21 -9.97 30.83 12.78
CA LEU A 21 -9.30 30.13 11.69
C LEU A 21 -8.77 28.75 12.15
N MET A 22 -8.26 28.67 13.38
CA MET A 22 -7.72 27.41 13.91
C MET A 22 -8.82 26.36 14.19
N ALA A 23 -10.03 26.80 14.56
CA ALA A 23 -11.20 25.93 14.72
C ALA A 23 -11.74 25.41 13.38
N CYS A 24 -11.75 26.22 12.32
CA CYS A 24 -12.15 25.80 10.98
C CYS A 24 -11.19 24.78 10.35
N VAL A 25 -9.88 24.92 10.55
CA VAL A 25 -8.88 23.96 10.04
C VAL A 25 -9.02 22.62 10.74
N LYS A 26 -9.22 22.59 12.07
CA LYS A 26 -9.46 21.32 12.79
C LYS A 26 -10.78 20.64 12.41
N ALA A 27 -11.83 21.41 12.13
CA ALA A 27 -13.13 20.87 11.73
C ALA A 27 -13.09 20.32 10.29
N ALA A 28 -12.34 20.93 9.37
CA ALA A 28 -12.15 20.42 8.01
C ALA A 28 -11.35 19.13 7.99
N ASP A 29 -10.28 19.03 8.78
CA ASP A 29 -9.43 17.84 8.89
C ASP A 29 -10.20 16.66 9.51
N SER A 30 -11.00 16.91 10.55
CA SER A 30 -11.87 15.90 11.15
C SER A 30 -12.97 15.39 10.21
N GLN A 31 -13.51 16.24 9.32
CA GLN A 31 -14.53 15.84 8.36
C GLN A 31 -13.96 15.08 7.16
N THR A 32 -12.70 15.31 6.80
CA THR A 32 -12.03 14.58 5.74
C THR A 32 -11.66 13.17 6.21
N GLN A 33 -11.18 13.01 7.44
CA GLN A 33 -10.86 11.70 8.02
C GLN A 33 -12.11 10.82 8.19
N THR A 34 -13.23 11.36 8.65
CA THR A 34 -14.50 10.59 8.80
C THR A 34 -15.08 10.15 7.45
N LYS A 35 -14.85 10.88 6.35
CA LYS A 35 -15.32 10.48 5.01
C LYS A 35 -14.48 9.38 4.38
N GLU A 36 -13.20 9.28 4.71
CA GLU A 36 -12.33 8.20 4.23
C GLU A 36 -12.64 6.88 4.96
N GLU A 37 -12.94 6.91 6.25
CA GLU A 37 -13.31 5.71 7.02
C GLU A 37 -14.66 5.13 6.59
N ASP A 38 -15.61 5.94 6.15
CA ASP A 38 -16.97 5.52 5.73
C ASP A 38 -16.99 4.74 4.39
N ASN A 39 -15.89 4.66 3.64
CA ASN A 39 -15.81 4.00 2.33
C ASN A 39 -14.80 2.84 2.28
N LEU A 40 -14.34 2.36 3.42
CA LEU A 40 -13.42 1.21 3.44
C LEU A 40 -14.19 -0.09 3.14
N LEU A 41 -13.55 -0.96 2.36
CA LEU A 41 -14.03 -2.31 2.10
C LEU A 41 -13.98 -3.16 3.37
N SER A 42 -14.79 -4.21 3.43
CA SER A 42 -14.85 -5.21 4.49
C SER A 42 -15.07 -6.59 3.90
N GLY A 43 -14.77 -7.64 4.67
CA GLY A 43 -14.90 -9.01 4.20
C GLY A 43 -13.73 -9.47 3.34
N LYS A 44 -13.97 -10.51 2.55
CA LYS A 44 -12.99 -11.10 1.65
C LYS A 44 -13.24 -10.63 0.22
N HIS A 45 -12.17 -10.30 -0.48
CA HIS A 45 -12.19 -9.92 -1.88
C HIS A 45 -11.21 -10.77 -2.68
N HIS A 46 -11.52 -10.96 -3.97
CA HIS A 46 -10.71 -11.82 -4.83
C HIS A 46 -10.16 -11.04 -6.01
N VAL A 47 -8.89 -11.22 -6.30
CA VAL A 47 -8.24 -10.64 -7.46
C VAL A 47 -7.44 -11.67 -8.23
N THR A 48 -7.31 -11.48 -9.53
CA THR A 48 -6.39 -12.24 -10.39
C THR A 48 -5.30 -11.32 -10.91
N ILE A 49 -4.04 -11.65 -10.63
CA ILE A 49 -2.86 -10.97 -11.14
C ILE A 49 -2.36 -11.78 -12.35
N THR A 50 -2.57 -11.27 -13.57
CA THR A 50 -2.08 -11.89 -14.79
C THR A 50 -0.67 -11.41 -15.10
N VAL A 51 0.28 -12.36 -15.17
CA VAL A 51 1.67 -12.09 -15.49
C VAL A 51 2.00 -12.60 -16.89
N GLN A 52 2.46 -11.72 -17.76
CA GLN A 52 2.79 -12.03 -19.17
C GLN A 52 3.75 -13.22 -19.24
N ASP A 53 3.45 -14.18 -20.12
CA ASP A 53 4.23 -15.40 -20.38
C ASP A 53 4.36 -16.38 -19.19
N TYR A 54 3.73 -16.06 -18.03
CA TYR A 54 3.76 -16.91 -16.84
C TYR A 54 2.40 -17.48 -16.48
N GLY A 55 1.34 -16.67 -16.51
CA GLY A 55 -0.04 -17.06 -16.18
C GLY A 55 -0.63 -16.24 -15.03
N ASP A 56 -1.67 -16.80 -14.40
CA ASP A 56 -2.49 -16.13 -13.41
C ASP A 56 -2.13 -16.53 -11.98
N ILE A 57 -2.11 -15.54 -11.11
CA ILE A 57 -1.96 -15.69 -9.65
C ILE A 57 -3.27 -15.19 -9.03
N ASN A 58 -4.04 -16.10 -8.42
CA ASN A 58 -5.29 -15.79 -7.75
C ASN A 58 -5.04 -15.50 -6.28
N VAL A 59 -5.63 -14.43 -5.77
CA VAL A 59 -5.37 -13.92 -4.42
C VAL A 59 -6.69 -13.62 -3.72
N GLU A 60 -6.84 -14.08 -2.48
CA GLU A 60 -7.87 -13.62 -1.54
C GLU A 60 -7.29 -12.51 -0.66
N LEU A 61 -7.96 -11.37 -0.63
CA LEU A 61 -7.62 -10.19 0.17
C LEU A 61 -8.54 -10.12 1.38
N ASP A 62 -8.02 -9.70 2.53
CA ASP A 62 -8.72 -9.65 3.81
C ASP A 62 -8.94 -8.20 4.26
N ALA A 63 -10.09 -7.63 3.88
CA ALA A 63 -10.46 -6.26 4.26
C ALA A 63 -10.96 -6.16 5.73
N ASP A 64 -11.22 -7.26 6.41
CA ASP A 64 -11.53 -7.23 7.86
C ASP A 64 -10.25 -7.02 8.69
N VAL A 65 -9.09 -7.43 8.19
CA VAL A 65 -7.79 -7.28 8.87
C VAL A 65 -7.03 -6.05 8.40
N ALA A 66 -7.11 -5.73 7.09
CA ALA A 66 -6.37 -4.62 6.50
C ALA A 66 -7.27 -3.78 5.55
N PRO A 67 -8.33 -3.13 6.08
CA PRO A 67 -9.33 -2.44 5.27
C PRO A 67 -8.75 -1.29 4.43
N ILE A 68 -7.84 -0.49 4.97
CA ILE A 68 -7.21 0.62 4.24
C ILE A 68 -6.35 0.09 3.09
N THR A 69 -5.56 -0.94 3.35
CA THR A 69 -4.66 -1.56 2.37
C THR A 69 -5.45 -2.21 1.24
N VAL A 70 -6.47 -3.02 1.58
CA VAL A 70 -7.31 -3.72 0.58
C VAL A 70 -8.09 -2.71 -0.26
N THR A 71 -8.70 -1.69 0.36
CA THR A 71 -9.41 -0.64 -0.36
C THR A 71 -8.50 0.09 -1.35
N ASN A 72 -7.30 0.49 -0.91
CA ASN A 72 -6.33 1.15 -1.78
C ASN A 72 -5.89 0.24 -2.94
N PHE A 73 -5.57 -1.02 -2.66
CA PHE A 73 -5.13 -1.97 -3.68
C PHE A 73 -6.22 -2.23 -4.72
N ILE A 74 -7.46 -2.46 -4.31
CA ILE A 74 -8.61 -2.70 -5.19
C ILE A 74 -8.93 -1.45 -6.03
N ASN A 75 -8.91 -0.25 -5.45
CA ASN A 75 -9.13 0.99 -6.20
C ASN A 75 -8.07 1.17 -7.29
N LEU A 76 -6.78 0.99 -6.96
CA LEU A 76 -5.69 1.05 -7.94
C LEU A 76 -5.84 -0.02 -9.04
N ALA A 77 -6.29 -1.23 -8.69
CA ALA A 77 -6.53 -2.30 -9.66
C ALA A 77 -7.69 -1.94 -10.61
N ASN A 78 -8.80 -1.43 -10.07
CA ASN A 78 -9.97 -0.99 -10.85
C ASN A 78 -9.64 0.19 -11.78
N ASP A 79 -8.75 1.08 -11.36
CA ASP A 79 -8.26 2.21 -12.17
C ASP A 79 -7.23 1.78 -13.25
N GLY A 80 -6.86 0.49 -13.30
CA GLY A 80 -5.86 -0.03 -14.22
C GLY A 80 -4.44 0.43 -13.90
N PHE A 81 -4.18 0.93 -12.68
CA PHE A 81 -2.87 1.47 -12.30
C PHE A 81 -1.75 0.44 -12.44
N TYR A 82 -2.03 -0.83 -12.20
CA TYR A 82 -1.05 -1.91 -12.26
C TYR A 82 -0.78 -2.44 -13.67
N ASP A 83 -1.59 -2.05 -14.66
CA ASP A 83 -1.48 -2.57 -16.04
C ASP A 83 -0.17 -2.13 -16.67
N GLY A 84 0.64 -3.10 -17.10
CA GLY A 84 1.97 -2.87 -17.65
C GLY A 84 3.08 -2.63 -16.64
N LEU A 85 2.79 -2.58 -15.33
CA LEU A 85 3.82 -2.54 -14.30
C LEU A 85 4.53 -3.90 -14.18
N THR A 86 5.61 -3.95 -13.41
CA THR A 86 6.49 -5.10 -13.40
C THR A 86 6.84 -5.57 -11.99
N PHE A 87 7.29 -6.82 -11.90
CA PHE A 87 8.05 -7.28 -10.74
C PHE A 87 9.52 -6.88 -10.92
N HIS A 88 9.91 -5.78 -10.27
CA HIS A 88 11.22 -5.16 -10.42
C HIS A 88 12.28 -5.70 -9.45
N ARG A 89 11.83 -6.40 -8.38
CA ARG A 89 12.71 -6.99 -7.38
C ARG A 89 12.27 -8.41 -7.07
N ILE A 90 13.19 -9.38 -7.23
CA ILE A 90 12.91 -10.81 -7.07
C ILE A 90 14.05 -11.45 -6.29
N ILE A 91 13.73 -12.05 -5.14
CA ILE A 91 14.69 -12.81 -4.31
C ILE A 91 14.14 -14.21 -4.09
N LYS A 92 14.73 -15.19 -4.78
CA LYS A 92 14.38 -16.61 -4.60
C LYS A 92 14.57 -17.03 -3.13
N GLY A 93 13.55 -17.62 -2.54
CA GLY A 93 13.55 -17.99 -1.13
C GLY A 93 13.10 -16.86 -0.21
N PHE A 94 12.64 -15.71 -0.76
CA PHE A 94 12.08 -14.62 0.01
C PHE A 94 10.76 -14.11 -0.60
N MET A 95 10.80 -13.29 -1.67
CA MET A 95 9.61 -12.68 -2.26
C MET A 95 9.81 -12.22 -3.71
N ILE A 96 8.70 -11.90 -4.40
CA ILE A 96 8.68 -11.09 -5.62
C ILE A 96 7.95 -9.78 -5.31
N GLN A 97 8.51 -8.62 -5.70
CA GLN A 97 7.98 -7.29 -5.41
C GLN A 97 7.73 -6.52 -6.71
N GLY A 98 6.53 -5.93 -6.80
CA GLY A 98 6.08 -5.15 -7.96
C GLY A 98 5.23 -3.94 -7.57
N GLY A 99 4.47 -3.39 -8.54
CA GLY A 99 3.55 -2.27 -8.32
C GLY A 99 4.23 -0.89 -8.29
N ASP A 100 5.46 -0.79 -8.81
CA ASP A 100 6.20 0.47 -8.96
C ASP A 100 6.11 0.98 -10.41
N PRO A 101 5.52 2.17 -10.67
CA PRO A 101 5.47 2.75 -12.01
C PRO A 101 6.84 3.03 -12.64
N LEU A 102 7.87 3.25 -11.83
CA LEU A 102 9.23 3.46 -12.31
C LEU A 102 9.99 2.15 -12.54
N GLY A 103 9.54 1.04 -11.93
CA GLY A 103 10.16 -0.27 -12.04
C GLY A 103 11.57 -0.35 -11.46
N ASN A 104 11.90 0.45 -10.45
CA ASN A 104 13.22 0.52 -9.82
C ASN A 104 13.18 0.54 -8.28
N GLY A 105 11.98 0.45 -7.68
CA GLY A 105 11.75 0.44 -6.25
C GLY A 105 11.54 1.81 -5.62
N THR A 106 11.59 2.91 -6.39
CA THR A 106 11.49 4.28 -5.85
C THR A 106 10.18 4.98 -6.13
N GLY A 107 9.35 4.44 -7.04
CA GLY A 107 8.04 4.97 -7.40
C GLY A 107 6.90 4.46 -6.53
N GLY A 108 5.70 4.91 -6.86
CA GLY A 108 4.45 4.50 -6.21
C GLY A 108 3.29 5.35 -6.71
N SER A 109 2.08 5.10 -6.20
CA SER A 109 0.95 5.99 -6.40
C SER A 109 1.11 7.27 -5.58
N ASP A 110 0.34 8.32 -5.93
CA ASP A 110 0.44 9.63 -5.28
C ASP A 110 0.01 9.58 -3.80
N ASN A 111 -1.00 8.78 -3.49
CA ASN A 111 -1.54 8.64 -2.14
C ASN A 111 -0.71 7.66 -1.31
N LYS A 112 -0.33 8.08 -0.11
CA LYS A 112 0.25 7.22 0.91
C LYS A 112 -0.85 6.74 1.85
N ILE A 113 -0.72 5.51 2.31
CA ILE A 113 -1.67 4.90 3.22
C ILE A 113 -1.04 4.60 4.58
N LYS A 114 -1.87 4.56 5.61
CA LYS A 114 -1.47 4.13 6.94
C LYS A 114 -1.06 2.66 6.92
N GLY A 115 0.04 2.35 7.58
CA GLY A 115 0.52 0.97 7.67
C GLY A 115 -0.29 0.17 8.69
N GLU A 116 -0.99 -0.88 8.23
CA GLU A 116 -1.85 -1.73 9.07
C GLU A 116 -1.07 -2.94 9.60
N PHE A 117 -0.27 -2.69 10.63
CA PHE A 117 0.54 -3.71 11.32
C PHE A 117 0.77 -3.33 12.79
N SER A 118 1.08 -4.32 13.64
CA SER A 118 1.06 -4.15 15.10
C SER A 118 2.09 -3.14 15.62
N ASN A 119 3.27 -3.04 15.04
CA ASN A 119 4.27 -2.02 15.42
C ASN A 119 3.89 -0.59 14.99
N ASN A 120 2.78 -0.43 14.25
CA ASN A 120 2.15 0.86 13.94
C ASN A 120 0.83 1.09 14.70
N GLY A 121 0.55 0.25 15.71
CA GLY A 121 -0.62 0.36 16.57
C GLY A 121 -1.92 -0.18 15.97
N ILE A 122 -1.86 -0.93 14.87
CA ILE A 122 -3.01 -1.61 14.24
C ILE A 122 -2.82 -3.12 14.36
N GLU A 123 -3.82 -3.80 14.94
CA GLU A 123 -3.79 -5.26 15.01
C GLU A 123 -3.88 -5.85 13.59
N ASN A 124 -2.92 -6.70 13.27
CA ASN A 124 -2.90 -7.48 12.05
C ASN A 124 -2.25 -8.83 12.36
N ASN A 125 -3.06 -9.88 12.34
CA ASN A 125 -2.68 -11.24 12.72
C ASN A 125 -2.33 -12.13 11.52
N LEU A 126 -2.32 -11.58 10.30
CA LEU A 126 -1.86 -12.30 9.12
C LEU A 126 -0.34 -12.44 9.16
N SER A 127 0.14 -13.65 8.88
CA SER A 127 1.57 -13.96 8.93
C SER A 127 2.18 -14.03 7.53
N HIS A 128 3.43 -13.59 7.39
CA HIS A 128 4.18 -13.61 6.14
C HIS A 128 4.69 -15.03 5.82
N THR A 129 3.77 -15.99 5.78
CA THR A 129 4.03 -17.35 5.27
C THR A 129 4.04 -17.36 3.74
N ARG A 130 4.48 -18.45 3.14
CA ARG A 130 4.46 -18.64 1.68
C ARG A 130 3.07 -18.32 1.11
N GLY A 131 3.01 -17.47 0.09
CA GLY A 131 1.79 -17.03 -0.55
C GLY A 131 1.18 -15.76 0.05
N ALA A 132 1.67 -15.25 1.18
CA ALA A 132 1.21 -13.97 1.71
C ALA A 132 1.47 -12.83 0.72
N ILE A 133 0.49 -11.93 0.55
CA ILE A 133 0.64 -10.64 -0.15
C ILE A 133 0.69 -9.53 0.89
N SER A 134 1.66 -8.62 0.74
CA SER A 134 1.92 -7.56 1.72
C SER A 134 2.41 -6.28 1.05
N MET A 135 2.16 -5.12 1.70
CA MET A 135 2.61 -3.83 1.17
C MET A 135 4.09 -3.57 1.43
N ALA A 136 4.79 -3.17 0.38
CA ALA A 136 6.12 -2.60 0.54
C ALA A 136 6.02 -1.15 1.03
N ARG A 137 7.04 -0.70 1.78
CA ARG A 137 7.13 0.65 2.35
C ARG A 137 8.57 1.12 2.51
N SER A 138 8.74 2.41 2.73
CA SER A 138 10.02 2.99 3.16
C SER A 138 10.21 2.84 4.69
N SER A 139 11.14 3.57 5.28
CA SER A 139 11.36 3.57 6.73
C SER A 139 10.19 4.14 7.53
N ASN A 140 9.40 5.06 6.96
CA ASN A 140 8.19 5.58 7.59
C ASN A 140 7.08 4.53 7.54
N ASN A 141 6.42 4.27 8.65
CA ASN A 141 5.35 3.29 8.77
C ASN A 141 4.15 3.59 7.84
N ASP A 142 3.84 4.85 7.62
CA ASP A 142 2.72 5.33 6.80
C ASP A 142 3.19 5.80 5.42
N SER A 143 4.07 5.04 4.78
CA SER A 143 4.67 5.36 3.47
C SER A 143 4.31 4.38 2.36
N ALA A 144 3.55 3.33 2.65
CA ALA A 144 3.04 2.43 1.62
C ALA A 144 2.12 3.19 0.64
N SER A 145 2.10 2.76 -0.62
CA SER A 145 1.21 3.35 -1.64
C SER A 145 0.70 2.29 -2.63
N SER A 146 1.48 1.91 -3.62
CA SER A 146 1.10 0.91 -4.63
C SER A 146 2.01 -0.31 -4.66
N GLN A 147 3.25 -0.22 -4.16
CA GLN A 147 4.16 -1.36 -4.22
C GLN A 147 3.74 -2.47 -3.25
N PHE A 148 3.71 -3.70 -3.74
CA PHE A 148 3.38 -4.90 -2.98
C PHE A 148 4.38 -6.02 -3.25
N PHE A 149 4.39 -7.03 -2.39
CA PHE A 149 5.19 -8.22 -2.61
C PHE A 149 4.41 -9.50 -2.29
N ILE A 150 4.74 -10.58 -2.98
CA ILE A 150 4.23 -11.93 -2.72
C ILE A 150 5.36 -12.76 -2.12
N VAL A 151 5.11 -13.34 -0.96
CA VAL A 151 6.09 -14.15 -0.22
C VAL A 151 6.29 -15.50 -0.89
N HIS A 152 7.51 -15.76 -1.35
CA HIS A 152 7.87 -17.03 -1.98
C HIS A 152 8.19 -18.13 -0.96
N LYS A 153 8.76 -17.79 0.20
CA LYS A 153 9.09 -18.67 1.31
C LYS A 153 8.83 -17.96 2.63
N ASP A 154 8.36 -18.70 3.63
CA ASP A 154 8.02 -18.18 4.96
C ASP A 154 9.05 -17.16 5.46
N SER A 155 8.53 -15.98 5.81
CA SER A 155 9.30 -14.79 6.19
C SER A 155 8.65 -14.10 7.38
N THR A 156 8.27 -14.90 8.39
CA THR A 156 7.52 -14.45 9.58
C THR A 156 8.22 -13.38 10.41
N TYR A 157 9.52 -13.14 10.19
CA TYR A 157 10.23 -12.00 10.76
C TYR A 157 9.74 -10.63 10.27
N LEU A 158 8.89 -10.60 9.24
CA LEU A 158 8.20 -9.40 8.76
C LEU A 158 6.90 -9.10 9.52
N ASP A 159 6.39 -10.08 10.28
CA ASP A 159 5.15 -9.93 11.03
C ASP A 159 5.25 -8.76 12.01
N GLY A 160 4.17 -7.99 12.10
CA GLY A 160 4.14 -6.78 12.91
C GLY A 160 4.88 -5.56 12.33
N ASN A 161 5.57 -5.68 11.19
CA ASN A 161 6.32 -4.58 10.56
C ASN A 161 5.84 -4.20 9.16
N TYR A 162 5.03 -5.06 8.53
CA TYR A 162 4.47 -4.85 7.19
C TYR A 162 3.00 -5.24 7.19
N ALA A 163 2.20 -4.54 6.39
CA ALA A 163 0.78 -4.80 6.22
C ALA A 163 0.55 -6.00 5.29
N CYS A 164 0.51 -7.20 5.88
CA CYS A 164 -0.02 -8.37 5.18
C CYS A 164 -1.52 -8.18 5.01
N PHE A 165 -2.04 -8.41 3.79
CA PHE A 165 -3.44 -8.13 3.50
C PHE A 165 -4.16 -9.23 2.71
N GLY A 166 -3.55 -10.43 2.60
CA GLY A 166 -4.17 -11.56 1.94
C GLY A 166 -3.20 -12.69 1.61
N TYR A 167 -3.70 -13.66 0.86
CA TYR A 167 -2.95 -14.84 0.46
C TYR A 167 -3.27 -15.28 -0.97
N VAL A 168 -2.25 -15.78 -1.67
CA VAL A 168 -2.42 -16.49 -2.93
C VAL A 168 -3.19 -17.77 -2.66
N THR A 169 -4.30 -17.96 -3.36
CA THR A 169 -5.16 -19.15 -3.29
C THR A 169 -4.82 -20.15 -4.39
N ASP A 170 -4.32 -19.66 -5.53
CA ASP A 170 -3.86 -20.49 -6.65
C ASP A 170 -2.78 -19.74 -7.45
N GLY A 171 -1.86 -20.45 -8.11
CA GLY A 171 -0.80 -19.84 -8.93
C GLY A 171 0.53 -19.61 -8.21
N MET A 172 0.77 -20.24 -7.03
CA MET A 172 2.11 -20.20 -6.41
C MET A 172 3.20 -20.88 -7.24
N ASP A 173 2.85 -21.80 -8.14
CA ASP A 173 3.78 -22.34 -9.12
C ASP A 173 4.24 -21.28 -10.15
N ILE A 174 3.41 -20.26 -10.44
CA ILE A 174 3.79 -19.10 -11.25
C ILE A 174 4.85 -18.29 -10.53
N VAL A 175 4.68 -18.03 -9.22
CA VAL A 175 5.69 -17.34 -8.39
C VAL A 175 7.00 -18.14 -8.38
N ASP A 176 6.93 -19.49 -8.26
CA ASP A 176 8.10 -20.36 -8.31
C ASP A 176 8.84 -20.26 -9.65
N LYS A 177 8.08 -20.31 -10.77
CA LYS A 177 8.64 -20.16 -12.12
C LYS A 177 9.32 -18.80 -12.30
N ILE A 178 8.71 -17.72 -11.83
CA ILE A 178 9.31 -16.39 -11.86
C ILE A 178 10.63 -16.39 -11.10
N CYS A 179 10.64 -16.90 -9.86
CA CYS A 179 11.84 -16.98 -9.03
C CYS A 179 12.93 -17.92 -9.59
N ALA A 180 12.56 -18.89 -10.42
CA ALA A 180 13.51 -19.82 -11.06
C ALA A 180 14.13 -19.23 -12.32
N ASN A 181 13.36 -18.49 -13.12
CA ASN A 181 13.75 -18.06 -14.46
C ASN A 181 14.37 -16.66 -14.48
N VAL A 182 13.95 -15.77 -13.57
CA VAL A 182 14.43 -14.39 -13.55
C VAL A 182 15.71 -14.28 -12.72
N LYS A 183 16.73 -13.65 -13.30
CA LYS A 183 18.01 -13.41 -12.64
C LYS A 183 18.08 -11.98 -12.12
N ALA A 184 18.34 -11.84 -10.84
CA ALA A 184 18.68 -10.56 -10.25
C ALA A 184 20.09 -10.10 -10.71
N THR A 185 20.29 -8.80 -10.75
CA THR A 185 21.57 -8.16 -11.12
C THR A 185 22.47 -7.91 -9.91
N ASP A 186 21.89 -8.00 -8.71
CA ASP A 186 22.58 -7.79 -7.43
C ASP A 186 21.96 -8.65 -6.30
N ASP A 187 22.59 -8.63 -5.14
CA ASP A 187 22.15 -9.38 -3.95
C ASP A 187 20.86 -8.81 -3.33
N ASN A 188 20.48 -7.57 -3.70
CA ASN A 188 19.23 -6.96 -3.28
C ASN A 188 18.02 -7.43 -4.10
N GLY A 189 18.26 -8.24 -5.14
CA GLY A 189 17.21 -8.82 -5.97
C GLY A 189 16.73 -7.93 -7.11
N THR A 190 17.46 -6.87 -7.44
CA THR A 190 17.12 -5.95 -8.54
C THR A 190 17.10 -6.71 -9.87
N VAL A 191 16.03 -6.54 -10.64
CA VAL A 191 15.89 -7.15 -11.98
C VAL A 191 16.11 -6.10 -13.05
N ALA A 192 16.96 -6.42 -14.04
CA ALA A 192 17.17 -5.54 -15.21
C ALA A 192 15.84 -5.29 -15.93
N LYS A 193 15.57 -4.04 -16.31
CA LYS A 193 14.25 -3.59 -16.81
C LYS A 193 13.66 -4.46 -17.93
N ASN A 194 14.48 -4.94 -18.85
CA ASN A 194 14.07 -5.80 -19.98
C ASN A 194 13.75 -7.25 -19.57
N ASN A 195 14.08 -7.63 -18.34
CA ASN A 195 13.87 -8.99 -17.81
C ASN A 195 12.82 -9.01 -16.70
N GLN A 196 12.20 -7.86 -16.37
CA GLN A 196 11.17 -7.78 -15.36
C GLN A 196 9.88 -8.43 -15.87
N PRO A 197 9.29 -9.41 -15.16
CA PRO A 197 7.98 -9.95 -15.51
C PRO A 197 6.92 -8.86 -15.49
N VAL A 198 6.09 -8.79 -16.53
CA VAL A 198 5.08 -7.74 -16.71
C VAL A 198 3.75 -8.21 -16.13
N ILE A 199 3.15 -7.40 -15.28
CA ILE A 199 1.77 -7.53 -14.85
C ILE A 199 0.90 -6.95 -15.97
N THR A 200 0.21 -7.80 -16.72
CA THR A 200 -0.67 -7.32 -17.80
C THR A 200 -1.96 -6.74 -17.26
N LYS A 201 -2.42 -7.28 -16.13
CA LYS A 201 -3.64 -6.81 -15.45
C LYS A 201 -3.71 -7.33 -14.02
N ILE A 202 -4.33 -6.55 -13.13
CA ILE A 202 -4.91 -7.04 -11.88
C ILE A 202 -6.42 -6.86 -11.99
N ALA A 203 -7.16 -7.98 -12.11
CA ALA A 203 -8.62 -7.96 -12.23
C ALA A 203 -9.24 -8.22 -10.87
N VAL A 204 -10.16 -7.36 -10.43
CA VAL A 204 -11.03 -7.60 -9.27
C VAL A 204 -12.17 -8.51 -9.73
N ILE A 205 -12.46 -9.56 -8.98
CA ILE A 205 -13.40 -10.62 -9.34
C ILE A 205 -14.75 -10.41 -8.65
N ASP A 206 -14.77 -9.80 -7.46
CA ASP A 206 -15.97 -9.53 -6.63
C ASP A 206 -15.84 -8.21 -5.85
#